data_20ae482ae26d2fba68f522dc13b2b77e
#
_entry.id   20ae482ae26d2fba68f522dc13b2b77e
#
_cell.length_a   1.000
_cell.length_b   1.000
_cell.length_c   1.000
_cell.angle_alpha   90.00
_cell.angle_beta   90.00
_cell.angle_gamma   90.00
#
_symmetry.space_group_name_H-M   'P 1'
#
loop_
_entity.id
_entity.type
_entity.pdbx_description
1 polymer ?
#
loop_
_entity_poly.entity_id
_entity_poly.type
_entity_poly.pdbx_seq_one_letter_code
_entity_poly.pdbx_strand_id
1 'polypeptide(L)'
;MNRPTFLRRSTALLLTLVLMVCAALPGFAAYQMPIQTASDTESVYLFNLDTGKPILRQNSDQQRYIASLTKMMTALLFLESGKDMNAEITIPTSLTQEFKDIQNANGSTMNLRIGETVRRIDLLYGLLVASANDAASVIASDVSGGDLTVFVAQMNARAKELGCTDTTFSCVHGLYDYGNVSTAEDLAKIATACYANETYMQAANTLTYTLPATNLHQNERTIKSTNLMLDPEYAYHRDYVRGMKTGFTTLAGRCFVTFAQQDSHTYGLVVLGSDMNNIYRECAEILDWAFSSF
;
A
#
# COMPACT_ATOMS: atom_id res chain seq x y z
N MET A 1 -21.86 16.85 73.59
CA MET A 1 -21.53 15.53 73.03
C MET A 1 -20.91 15.75 71.65
N ASN A 2 -19.60 15.72 71.55
CA ASN A 2 -18.83 15.96 70.31
C ASN A 2 -18.78 14.64 69.49
N ARG A 3 -19.08 14.70 68.21
CA ARG A 3 -18.78 13.68 67.26
C ARG A 3 -17.62 14.13 66.37
N PRO A 4 -16.69 13.24 66.01
CA PRO A 4 -15.36 13.65 65.53
C PRO A 4 -15.31 13.84 64.02
N THR A 5 -14.53 14.87 63.65
CA THR A 5 -14.14 15.33 62.31
C THR A 5 -13.13 14.48 61.55
N PHE A 6 -13.17 13.15 61.69
CA PHE A 6 -12.14 12.26 61.09
C PHE A 6 -12.45 11.74 59.70
N LEU A 7 -13.67 11.93 59.16
CA LEU A 7 -14.08 11.35 57.85
C LEU A 7 -13.85 12.26 56.65
N ARG A 8 -13.45 13.53 56.83
CA ARG A 8 -13.28 14.46 55.72
C ARG A 8 -11.85 14.59 55.19
N ARG A 9 -10.85 14.03 55.88
CA ARG A 9 -9.44 14.10 55.46
C ARG A 9 -8.99 12.94 54.58
N SER A 10 -9.66 11.78 54.65
CA SER A 10 -9.29 10.59 53.87
C SER A 10 -9.78 10.60 52.43
N THR A 11 -10.87 11.29 52.14
CA THR A 11 -11.42 11.43 50.76
C THR A 11 -10.65 12.42 49.92
N ALA A 12 -10.06 13.48 50.50
CA ALA A 12 -9.27 14.45 49.78
C ALA A 12 -7.89 13.88 49.35
N LEU A 13 -7.31 12.95 50.13
CA LEU A 13 -6.02 12.33 49.79
C LEU A 13 -6.16 11.28 48.68
N LEU A 14 -7.31 10.59 48.58
CA LEU A 14 -7.55 9.57 47.56
C LEU A 14 -7.83 10.25 46.18
N LEU A 15 -8.49 11.42 46.17
CA LEU A 15 -8.73 12.15 44.91
C LEU A 15 -7.45 12.77 44.34
N THR A 16 -6.52 13.21 45.18
CA THR A 16 -5.22 13.74 44.73
C THR A 16 -4.30 12.66 44.21
N LEU A 17 -4.36 11.43 44.74
CA LEU A 17 -3.57 10.31 44.24
C LEU A 17 -4.07 9.79 42.89
N VAL A 18 -5.38 9.80 42.63
CA VAL A 18 -5.98 9.40 41.36
C VAL A 18 -5.71 10.44 40.26
N LEU A 19 -5.64 11.71 40.60
CA LEU A 19 -5.27 12.78 39.65
C LEU A 19 -3.76 12.80 39.30
N MET A 20 -2.87 12.32 40.17
CA MET A 20 -1.44 12.20 39.88
C MET A 20 -1.07 10.97 39.06
N VAL A 21 -1.87 9.91 39.07
CA VAL A 21 -1.62 8.70 38.24
C VAL A 21 -2.08 8.91 36.79
N CYS A 22 -3.01 9.82 36.52
CA CYS A 22 -3.41 10.17 35.14
C CYS A 22 -2.44 11.10 34.40
N ALA A 23 -1.41 11.64 35.08
CA ALA A 23 -0.48 12.61 34.48
C ALA A 23 0.86 12.01 34.02
N ALA A 24 1.03 10.69 34.05
CA ALA A 24 2.26 10.03 33.65
C ALA A 24 2.05 8.89 32.64
N LEU A 25 1.19 9.11 31.66
CA LEU A 25 1.38 8.44 30.38
C LEU A 25 2.53 9.17 29.69
N PRO A 26 3.61 8.49 29.26
CA PRO A 26 4.60 9.12 28.42
C PRO A 26 3.85 9.60 27.19
N GLY A 27 3.59 10.91 27.12
CA GLY A 27 3.15 11.53 25.88
C GLY A 27 4.22 11.16 24.86
N PHE A 28 3.86 10.35 23.85
CA PHE A 28 4.68 10.26 22.67
C PHE A 28 4.79 11.69 22.18
N ALA A 29 5.99 12.29 22.30
CA ALA A 29 6.25 13.54 21.64
C ALA A 29 5.95 13.29 20.16
N ALA A 30 4.85 13.85 19.69
CA ALA A 30 4.54 13.80 18.28
C ALA A 30 5.68 14.56 17.61
N TYR A 31 6.52 13.84 16.86
CA TYR A 31 7.52 14.50 16.04
C TYR A 31 6.79 15.47 15.11
N GLN A 32 7.26 16.72 15.08
CA GLN A 32 6.73 17.66 14.10
C GLN A 32 7.09 17.17 12.71
N MET A 33 6.17 17.33 11.76
CA MET A 33 6.43 17.04 10.37
C MET A 33 7.73 17.72 9.94
N PRO A 34 8.74 16.98 9.43
CA PRO A 34 10.06 17.55 9.12
C PRO A 34 10.05 18.44 7.89
N ILE A 35 8.97 18.34 7.10
CA ILE A 35 8.80 19.06 5.84
C ILE A 35 7.41 19.69 5.77
N GLN A 36 7.23 20.62 4.84
CA GLN A 36 5.90 21.08 4.44
C GLN A 36 5.35 20.17 3.36
N THR A 37 4.28 19.43 3.67
CA THR A 37 3.53 18.64 2.70
C THR A 37 2.78 19.55 1.72
N ALA A 38 2.40 19.04 0.55
CA ALA A 38 1.64 19.80 -0.47
C ALA A 38 0.29 20.27 0.06
N SER A 39 -0.29 19.54 1.02
CA SER A 39 -1.56 19.89 1.65
C SER A 39 -1.65 19.35 3.07
N ASP A 40 -2.21 20.15 3.98
CA ASP A 40 -2.55 19.72 5.34
C ASP A 40 -3.58 18.56 5.36
N THR A 41 -4.24 18.32 4.22
CA THR A 41 -5.19 17.22 4.08
C THR A 41 -4.55 15.88 3.71
N GLU A 42 -3.29 15.82 3.32
CA GLU A 42 -2.60 14.57 3.02
C GLU A 42 -2.55 13.64 4.23
N SER A 43 -2.58 12.32 3.96
CA SER A 43 -2.31 11.33 5.00
C SER A 43 -0.88 10.83 4.85
N VAL A 44 -0.10 10.94 5.92
CA VAL A 44 1.29 10.47 5.98
C VAL A 44 1.48 9.56 7.18
N TYR A 45 2.09 8.39 6.95
CA TYR A 45 2.45 7.46 8.01
C TYR A 45 3.85 6.90 7.76
N LEU A 46 4.78 7.27 8.62
CA LEU A 46 6.14 6.73 8.64
C LEU A 46 6.30 5.85 9.87
N PHE A 47 6.85 4.67 9.69
CA PHE A 47 7.09 3.71 10.78
C PHE A 47 8.42 2.99 10.61
N ASN A 48 9.00 2.60 11.73
CA ASN A 48 10.18 1.74 11.73
C ASN A 48 9.71 0.27 11.68
N LEU A 49 10.10 -0.45 10.64
CA LEU A 49 9.68 -1.84 10.42
C LEU A 49 10.30 -2.79 11.45
N ASP A 50 11.54 -2.52 11.88
CA ASP A 50 12.28 -3.41 12.79
C ASP A 50 11.67 -3.43 14.20
N THR A 51 11.07 -2.30 14.60
CA THR A 51 10.44 -2.13 15.92
C THR A 51 8.91 -2.15 15.89
N GLY A 52 8.31 -2.03 14.70
CA GLY A 52 6.87 -1.87 14.50
C GLY A 52 6.31 -0.52 15.00
N LYS A 53 7.18 0.43 15.39
CA LYS A 53 6.73 1.69 15.99
C LYS A 53 6.50 2.78 14.95
N PRO A 54 5.41 3.56 15.09
CA PRO A 54 5.21 4.76 14.29
C PRO A 54 6.23 5.84 14.67
N ILE A 55 6.68 6.58 13.66
CA ILE A 55 7.59 7.73 13.80
C ILE A 55 6.83 9.02 13.50
N LEU A 56 6.06 9.05 12.42
CA LEU A 56 5.35 10.22 11.97
C LEU A 56 3.90 9.87 11.61
N ARG A 57 2.97 10.72 12.01
CA ARG A 57 1.54 10.59 11.73
C ARG A 57 0.95 11.94 11.33
N GLN A 58 0.36 12.02 10.15
CA GLN A 58 -0.50 13.11 9.72
C GLN A 58 -1.75 12.50 9.09
N ASN A 59 -2.93 12.75 9.65
CA ASN A 59 -4.20 12.20 9.15
C ASN A 59 -4.13 10.70 8.82
N SER A 60 -3.28 9.93 9.51
CA SER A 60 -2.89 8.56 9.14
C SER A 60 -4.01 7.54 9.34
N ASP A 61 -4.99 7.87 10.18
CA ASP A 61 -6.20 7.11 10.51
C ASP A 61 -7.44 7.52 9.69
N GLN A 62 -7.32 8.53 8.83
CA GLN A 62 -8.42 8.97 7.99
C GLN A 62 -8.59 8.05 6.78
N GLN A 63 -9.82 7.59 6.53
CA GLN A 63 -10.16 6.84 5.32
C GLN A 63 -10.03 7.70 4.07
N ARG A 64 -9.36 7.13 3.05
CA ARG A 64 -9.16 7.74 1.74
C ARG A 64 -9.34 6.75 0.62
N TYR A 65 -9.63 7.25 -0.56
CA TYR A 65 -9.48 6.48 -1.79
C TYR A 65 -7.99 6.16 -2.00
N ILE A 66 -7.70 4.93 -2.39
CA ILE A 66 -6.32 4.40 -2.42
C ILE A 66 -5.83 4.07 -3.83
N ALA A 67 -6.70 4.23 -4.82
CA ALA A 67 -6.35 3.94 -6.22
C ALA A 67 -5.66 2.58 -6.37
N SER A 68 -4.63 2.51 -7.21
CA SER A 68 -3.87 1.28 -7.49
C SER A 68 -3.06 0.71 -6.32
N LEU A 69 -3.06 1.33 -5.13
CA LEU A 69 -2.53 0.67 -3.94
C LEU A 69 -3.34 -0.59 -3.57
N THR A 70 -4.59 -0.69 -4.01
CA THR A 70 -5.43 -1.89 -4.01
C THR A 70 -4.68 -3.13 -4.50
N LYS A 71 -3.81 -2.97 -5.51
CA LYS A 71 -3.05 -4.07 -6.13
C LYS A 71 -2.02 -4.71 -5.21
N MET A 72 -1.68 -4.07 -4.07
CA MET A 72 -0.85 -4.71 -3.04
C MET A 72 -1.56 -5.93 -2.46
N MET A 73 -2.85 -5.80 -2.12
CA MET A 73 -3.64 -6.93 -1.63
C MET A 73 -3.87 -7.98 -2.72
N THR A 74 -4.09 -7.56 -3.97
CA THR A 74 -4.22 -8.48 -5.10
C THR A 74 -2.96 -9.32 -5.30
N ALA A 75 -1.77 -8.69 -5.26
CA ALA A 75 -0.50 -9.38 -5.34
C ALA A 75 -0.25 -10.32 -4.15
N LEU A 76 -0.58 -9.87 -2.94
CA LEU A 76 -0.42 -10.65 -1.71
C LEU A 76 -1.23 -11.95 -1.79
N LEU A 77 -2.51 -11.87 -2.09
CA LEU A 77 -3.37 -13.05 -2.24
C LEU A 77 -2.94 -13.97 -3.39
N PHE A 78 -2.44 -13.39 -4.48
CA PHE A 78 -1.91 -14.18 -5.59
C PHE A 78 -0.72 -15.04 -5.15
N LEU A 79 0.21 -14.46 -4.42
CA LEU A 79 1.39 -15.16 -3.90
C LEU A 79 1.02 -16.16 -2.79
N GLU A 80 0.08 -15.80 -1.92
CA GLU A 80 -0.43 -16.69 -0.85
C GLU A 80 -1.29 -17.85 -1.40
N SER A 81 -1.75 -17.79 -2.65
CA SER A 81 -2.55 -18.85 -3.27
C SER A 81 -1.81 -20.19 -3.45
N GLY A 82 -0.48 -20.18 -3.34
CA GLY A 82 0.37 -21.36 -3.53
C GLY A 82 0.44 -21.85 -4.98
N LYS A 83 -0.08 -21.09 -5.95
CA LYS A 83 -0.01 -21.46 -7.37
C LYS A 83 1.43 -21.36 -7.89
N ASP A 84 1.80 -22.27 -8.78
CA ASP A 84 3.10 -22.20 -9.47
C ASP A 84 3.18 -20.94 -10.34
N MET A 85 4.07 -20.03 -9.98
CA MET A 85 4.29 -18.75 -10.68
C MET A 85 4.87 -18.94 -12.10
N ASN A 86 5.54 -20.04 -12.37
CA ASN A 86 6.10 -20.34 -13.69
C ASN A 86 5.09 -21.01 -14.63
N ALA A 87 3.97 -21.52 -14.10
CA ALA A 87 2.96 -22.14 -14.92
C ALA A 87 2.21 -21.09 -15.77
N GLU A 88 1.86 -21.53 -16.98
CA GLU A 88 1.10 -20.72 -17.93
C GLU A 88 -0.40 -20.80 -17.64
N ILE A 89 -1.08 -19.68 -17.92
CA ILE A 89 -2.54 -19.61 -17.91
C ILE A 89 -3.02 -18.94 -19.20
N THR A 90 -4.19 -19.38 -19.69
CA THR A 90 -4.87 -18.74 -20.81
C THR A 90 -5.95 -17.80 -20.30
N ILE A 91 -5.93 -16.56 -20.75
CA ILE A 91 -6.86 -15.51 -20.31
C ILE A 91 -8.28 -15.85 -20.78
N PRO A 92 -9.25 -16.04 -19.86
CA PRO A 92 -10.56 -16.53 -20.19
C PRO A 92 -11.45 -15.48 -20.87
N THR A 93 -12.38 -15.94 -21.70
CA THR A 93 -13.36 -15.07 -22.37
C THR A 93 -14.32 -14.36 -21.43
N SER A 94 -14.49 -14.85 -20.20
CA SER A 94 -15.30 -14.21 -19.16
C SER A 94 -14.81 -12.81 -18.79
N LEU A 95 -13.52 -12.49 -19.00
CA LEU A 95 -12.93 -11.17 -18.76
C LEU A 95 -13.13 -10.16 -19.91
N THR A 96 -13.85 -10.52 -20.98
CA THR A 96 -14.01 -9.64 -22.16
C THR A 96 -14.64 -8.29 -21.79
N GLN A 97 -15.68 -8.28 -20.93
CA GLN A 97 -16.34 -7.05 -20.53
C GLN A 97 -15.44 -6.23 -19.62
N GLU A 98 -14.80 -6.87 -18.64
CA GLU A 98 -13.84 -6.24 -17.72
C GLU A 98 -12.71 -5.51 -18.46
N PHE A 99 -12.13 -6.16 -19.49
CA PHE A 99 -11.07 -5.53 -20.30
C PHE A 99 -11.57 -4.30 -21.07
N LYS A 100 -12.81 -4.35 -21.58
CA LYS A 100 -13.44 -3.19 -22.23
C LYS A 100 -13.66 -2.04 -21.23
N ASP A 101 -14.12 -2.36 -20.02
CA ASP A 101 -14.38 -1.35 -18.99
C ASP A 101 -13.07 -0.70 -18.53
N ILE A 102 -12.00 -1.48 -18.36
CA ILE A 102 -10.65 -0.96 -18.08
C ILE A 102 -10.18 -0.03 -19.20
N GLN A 103 -10.36 -0.42 -20.45
CA GLN A 103 -9.99 0.41 -21.62
C GLN A 103 -10.80 1.72 -21.68
N ASN A 104 -12.12 1.65 -21.49
CA ASN A 104 -13.01 2.81 -21.49
C ASN A 104 -12.66 3.83 -20.39
N ALA A 105 -12.19 3.32 -19.23
CA ALA A 105 -11.72 4.15 -18.12
C ALA A 105 -10.27 4.64 -18.27
N ASN A 106 -9.59 4.37 -19.40
CA ASN A 106 -8.18 4.66 -19.64
C ASN A 106 -7.27 4.09 -18.54
N GLY A 107 -7.59 2.89 -18.02
CA GLY A 107 -6.82 2.21 -17.00
C GLY A 107 -5.46 1.74 -17.53
N SER A 108 -4.44 1.77 -16.68
CA SER A 108 -3.12 1.21 -17.02
C SER A 108 -3.23 -0.28 -17.33
N THR A 109 -2.57 -0.75 -18.39
CA THR A 109 -2.56 -2.16 -18.81
C THR A 109 -1.17 -2.60 -19.23
N MET A 110 -0.95 -3.90 -19.30
CA MET A 110 0.20 -4.51 -19.99
C MET A 110 -0.19 -5.04 -21.38
N ASN A 111 -1.35 -4.61 -21.89
CA ASN A 111 -1.92 -4.96 -23.20
C ASN A 111 -2.19 -6.47 -23.37
N LEU A 112 -2.76 -7.08 -22.34
CA LEU A 112 -3.22 -8.48 -22.44
C LEU A 112 -4.43 -8.61 -23.37
N ARG A 113 -4.55 -9.80 -23.98
CA ARG A 113 -5.65 -10.14 -24.89
C ARG A 113 -6.41 -11.37 -24.41
N ILE A 114 -7.71 -11.38 -24.62
CA ILE A 114 -8.52 -12.59 -24.38
C ILE A 114 -8.00 -13.74 -25.23
N GLY A 115 -7.77 -14.92 -24.62
CA GLY A 115 -7.17 -16.08 -25.27
C GLY A 115 -5.63 -16.05 -25.34
N GLU A 116 -4.98 -15.01 -24.81
CA GLU A 116 -3.52 -14.97 -24.65
C GLU A 116 -3.10 -15.92 -23.54
N THR A 117 -2.00 -16.64 -23.76
CA THR A 117 -1.37 -17.52 -22.77
C THR A 117 -0.11 -16.85 -22.24
N VAL A 118 -0.04 -16.66 -20.92
CA VAL A 118 1.04 -15.98 -20.23
C VAL A 118 1.43 -16.73 -18.96
N ARG A 119 2.66 -16.58 -18.49
CA ARG A 119 3.05 -17.13 -17.18
C ARG A 119 2.46 -16.30 -16.06
N ARG A 120 2.16 -16.95 -14.93
CA ARG A 120 1.68 -16.25 -13.72
C ARG A 120 2.67 -15.18 -13.21
N ILE A 121 3.95 -15.47 -13.30
CA ILE A 121 4.99 -14.49 -12.89
C ILE A 121 4.94 -13.22 -13.75
N ASP A 122 4.65 -13.32 -15.05
CA ASP A 122 4.54 -12.16 -15.93
C ASP A 122 3.36 -11.25 -15.54
N LEU A 123 2.26 -11.86 -15.02
CA LEU A 123 1.13 -11.09 -14.46
C LEU A 123 1.52 -10.34 -13.20
N LEU A 124 2.31 -10.95 -12.30
CA LEU A 124 2.80 -10.28 -11.09
C LEU A 124 3.66 -9.07 -11.43
N TYR A 125 4.59 -9.23 -12.39
CA TYR A 125 5.39 -8.09 -12.86
C TYR A 125 4.54 -7.03 -13.54
N GLY A 126 3.57 -7.40 -14.38
CA GLY A 126 2.61 -6.45 -14.96
C GLY A 126 1.84 -5.67 -13.91
N LEU A 127 1.37 -6.35 -12.88
CA LEU A 127 0.62 -5.77 -11.75
C LEU A 127 1.45 -4.75 -10.96
N LEU A 128 2.69 -5.08 -10.63
CA LEU A 128 3.52 -4.26 -9.72
C LEU A 128 4.37 -3.21 -10.47
N VAL A 129 4.91 -3.55 -11.63
CA VAL A 129 5.75 -2.65 -12.43
C VAL A 129 4.90 -1.63 -13.19
N ALA A 130 4.01 -2.10 -14.06
CA ALA A 130 3.18 -1.22 -14.89
C ALA A 130 1.86 -0.80 -14.25
N SER A 131 1.58 -1.28 -13.04
CA SER A 131 0.28 -1.07 -12.39
C SER A 131 -0.92 -1.57 -13.23
N ALA A 132 -0.74 -2.66 -13.98
CA ALA A 132 -1.66 -3.17 -14.97
C ALA A 132 -2.98 -3.67 -14.37
N ASN A 133 -4.11 -3.08 -14.79
CA ASN A 133 -5.44 -3.46 -14.32
C ASN A 133 -5.91 -4.79 -14.96
N ASP A 134 -5.58 -5.02 -16.23
CA ASP A 134 -5.83 -6.27 -16.94
C ASP A 134 -5.13 -7.44 -16.22
N ALA A 135 -3.88 -7.30 -15.78
CA ALA A 135 -3.18 -8.29 -14.99
C ALA A 135 -3.88 -8.55 -13.64
N ALA A 136 -4.38 -7.50 -12.96
CA ALA A 136 -5.11 -7.65 -11.71
C ALA A 136 -6.38 -8.51 -11.88
N SER A 137 -7.15 -8.24 -12.94
CA SER A 137 -8.39 -8.99 -13.21
C SER A 137 -8.11 -10.45 -13.60
N VAL A 138 -7.01 -10.71 -14.37
CA VAL A 138 -6.60 -12.09 -14.69
C VAL A 138 -6.15 -12.84 -13.44
N ILE A 139 -5.34 -12.21 -12.59
CA ILE A 139 -4.91 -12.79 -11.30
C ILE A 139 -6.11 -13.14 -10.44
N ALA A 140 -7.04 -12.21 -10.28
CA ALA A 140 -8.23 -12.42 -9.47
C ALA A 140 -9.09 -13.57 -10.01
N SER A 141 -9.29 -13.63 -11.34
CA SER A 141 -10.00 -14.71 -12.00
C SER A 141 -9.31 -16.07 -11.81
N ASP A 142 -7.99 -16.11 -11.94
CA ASP A 142 -7.22 -17.36 -11.74
C ASP A 142 -7.31 -17.89 -10.30
N VAL A 143 -7.20 -17.00 -9.31
CA VAL A 143 -7.22 -17.40 -7.89
C VAL A 143 -8.62 -17.79 -7.43
N SER A 144 -9.65 -17.06 -7.85
CA SER A 144 -11.04 -17.26 -7.41
C SER A 144 -11.85 -18.26 -8.25
N GLY A 145 -11.24 -18.87 -9.29
CA GLY A 145 -11.96 -19.78 -10.18
C GLY A 145 -12.92 -19.08 -11.15
N GLY A 146 -12.67 -17.81 -11.47
CA GLY A 146 -13.39 -17.03 -12.48
C GLY A 146 -14.33 -15.94 -11.93
N ASP A 147 -14.58 -15.91 -10.63
CA ASP A 147 -15.47 -14.92 -10.00
C ASP A 147 -14.68 -13.86 -9.24
N LEU A 148 -14.61 -12.65 -9.80
CA LEU A 148 -13.91 -11.53 -9.20
C LEU A 148 -14.55 -11.07 -7.86
N THR A 149 -15.84 -11.31 -7.67
CA THR A 149 -16.52 -10.94 -6.41
C THR A 149 -16.07 -11.82 -5.25
N VAL A 150 -15.79 -13.09 -5.51
CA VAL A 150 -15.19 -14.03 -4.56
C VAL A 150 -13.79 -13.56 -4.19
N PHE A 151 -13.00 -13.12 -5.17
CA PHE A 151 -11.66 -12.58 -4.88
C PHE A 151 -11.71 -11.30 -4.02
N VAL A 152 -12.63 -10.38 -4.31
CA VAL A 152 -12.84 -9.17 -3.49
C VAL A 152 -13.26 -9.53 -2.06
N ALA A 153 -14.10 -10.56 -1.87
CA ALA A 153 -14.42 -11.06 -0.55
C ALA A 153 -13.18 -11.59 0.19
N GLN A 154 -12.30 -12.31 -0.51
CA GLN A 154 -11.01 -12.77 0.04
C GLN A 154 -10.09 -11.59 0.41
N MET A 155 -10.01 -10.54 -0.42
CA MET A 155 -9.25 -9.32 -0.09
C MET A 155 -9.72 -8.69 1.23
N ASN A 156 -11.04 -8.55 1.40
CA ASN A 156 -11.63 -7.99 2.62
C ASN A 156 -11.42 -8.91 3.85
N ALA A 157 -11.50 -10.23 3.68
CA ALA A 157 -11.19 -11.17 4.73
C ALA A 157 -9.72 -11.07 5.16
N ARG A 158 -8.80 -11.03 4.19
CA ARG A 158 -7.36 -10.92 4.47
C ARG A 158 -6.99 -9.60 5.13
N ALA A 159 -7.62 -8.49 4.72
CA ALA A 159 -7.44 -7.20 5.39
C ALA A 159 -7.80 -7.29 6.89
N LYS A 160 -8.92 -7.92 7.23
CA LYS A 160 -9.32 -8.14 8.63
C LYS A 160 -8.30 -8.98 9.40
N GLU A 161 -7.78 -10.05 8.80
CA GLU A 161 -6.75 -10.90 9.40
C GLU A 161 -5.46 -10.11 9.68
N LEU A 162 -5.10 -9.15 8.82
CA LEU A 162 -3.98 -8.25 9.03
C LEU A 162 -4.28 -7.13 10.06
N GLY A 163 -5.50 -7.09 10.62
CA GLY A 163 -5.92 -6.08 11.57
C GLY A 163 -6.26 -4.72 10.93
N CYS A 164 -6.62 -4.72 9.64
CA CYS A 164 -7.09 -3.53 8.94
C CYS A 164 -8.58 -3.33 9.23
N THR A 165 -8.92 -2.37 10.09
CA THR A 165 -10.29 -2.12 10.55
C THR A 165 -11.02 -1.10 9.71
N ASP A 166 -10.29 -0.26 9.01
CA ASP A 166 -10.80 0.89 8.25
C ASP A 166 -10.54 0.74 6.74
N THR A 167 -10.36 -0.51 6.29
CA THR A 167 -10.10 -0.86 4.89
C THR A 167 -11.28 -1.62 4.30
N THR A 168 -11.70 -1.21 3.10
CA THR A 168 -12.69 -1.92 2.28
C THR A 168 -12.20 -1.96 0.84
N PHE A 169 -12.27 -3.15 0.23
CA PHE A 169 -12.04 -3.35 -1.19
C PHE A 169 -13.38 -3.64 -1.89
N SER A 170 -13.62 -2.99 -3.02
CA SER A 170 -14.77 -3.21 -3.90
C SER A 170 -14.40 -3.68 -5.30
N CYS A 171 -13.12 -3.58 -5.66
CA CYS A 171 -12.56 -4.13 -6.90
C CYS A 171 -11.10 -4.57 -6.70
N VAL A 172 -10.58 -5.28 -7.69
CA VAL A 172 -9.27 -5.95 -7.61
C VAL A 172 -8.08 -5.07 -8.01
N HIS A 173 -8.31 -3.88 -8.57
CA HIS A 173 -7.26 -3.04 -9.18
C HIS A 173 -7.27 -1.57 -8.72
N GLY A 174 -8.37 -1.08 -8.12
CA GLY A 174 -8.47 0.31 -7.64
C GLY A 174 -8.65 1.35 -8.76
N LEU A 175 -9.15 0.96 -9.94
CA LEU A 175 -9.44 1.88 -11.02
C LEU A 175 -10.72 2.68 -10.74
N TYR A 176 -11.68 2.04 -10.06
CA TYR A 176 -12.91 2.66 -9.61
C TYR A 176 -12.82 2.95 -8.11
N ASP A 177 -12.98 4.21 -7.73
CA ASP A 177 -12.76 4.64 -6.35
C ASP A 177 -13.90 4.25 -5.40
N TYR A 178 -15.12 4.15 -5.91
CA TYR A 178 -16.29 3.88 -5.09
C TYR A 178 -16.18 2.56 -4.33
N GLY A 179 -15.93 2.67 -3.01
CA GLY A 179 -15.82 1.52 -2.11
C GLY A 179 -14.41 0.95 -1.92
N ASN A 180 -13.39 1.42 -2.66
CA ASN A 180 -11.99 1.13 -2.34
C ASN A 180 -11.42 2.22 -1.43
N VAL A 181 -11.48 1.99 -0.14
CA VAL A 181 -11.00 2.94 0.87
C VAL A 181 -10.10 2.24 1.87
N SER A 182 -9.14 2.99 2.40
CA SER A 182 -8.26 2.53 3.46
C SER A 182 -7.68 3.73 4.21
N THR A 183 -6.92 3.48 5.27
CA THR A 183 -6.11 4.46 5.98
C THR A 183 -4.62 4.23 5.69
N ALA A 184 -3.77 5.21 5.95
CA ALA A 184 -2.33 5.04 5.80
C ALA A 184 -1.78 3.99 6.79
N GLU A 185 -2.37 3.90 7.98
CA GLU A 185 -2.01 2.89 8.98
C GLU A 185 -2.39 1.47 8.56
N ASP A 186 -3.55 1.27 7.98
CA ASP A 186 -3.97 -0.04 7.48
C ASP A 186 -3.15 -0.48 6.26
N LEU A 187 -2.87 0.47 5.33
CA LEU A 187 -2.00 0.18 4.20
C LEU A 187 -0.57 -0.19 4.63
N ALA A 188 -0.07 0.37 5.72
CA ALA A 188 1.22 -0.01 6.29
C ALA A 188 1.24 -1.48 6.75
N LYS A 189 0.14 -2.00 7.31
CA LYS A 189 0.00 -3.42 7.69
C LYS A 189 0.02 -4.33 6.46
N ILE A 190 -0.75 -3.95 5.43
CA ILE A 190 -0.77 -4.68 4.14
C ILE A 190 0.62 -4.65 3.49
N ALA A 191 1.25 -3.48 3.46
CA ALA A 191 2.59 -3.30 2.90
C ALA A 191 3.64 -4.13 3.64
N THR A 192 3.56 -4.21 4.97
CA THR A 192 4.45 -5.06 5.79
C THR A 192 4.30 -6.54 5.42
N ALA A 193 3.08 -7.03 5.22
CA ALA A 193 2.85 -8.39 4.76
C ALA A 193 3.43 -8.64 3.35
N CYS A 194 3.30 -7.67 2.45
CA CYS A 194 3.90 -7.73 1.12
C CYS A 194 5.44 -7.69 1.17
N TYR A 195 6.02 -6.86 2.04
CA TYR A 195 7.47 -6.71 2.19
C TYR A 195 8.13 -8.02 2.66
N ALA A 196 7.45 -8.82 3.46
CA ALA A 196 7.93 -10.11 3.93
C ALA A 196 8.01 -11.18 2.80
N ASN A 197 7.46 -10.91 1.62
CA ASN A 197 7.49 -11.84 0.49
C ASN A 197 8.58 -11.43 -0.52
N GLU A 198 9.61 -12.28 -0.66
CA GLU A 198 10.75 -12.00 -1.54
C GLU A 198 10.35 -11.85 -3.01
N THR A 199 9.42 -12.68 -3.51
CA THR A 199 8.95 -12.61 -4.90
C THR A 199 8.19 -11.31 -5.16
N TYR A 200 7.39 -10.84 -4.18
CA TYR A 200 6.77 -9.52 -4.24
C TYR A 200 7.82 -8.42 -4.37
N MET A 201 8.79 -8.43 -3.47
CA MET A 201 9.82 -7.38 -3.43
C MET A 201 10.71 -7.38 -4.66
N GLN A 202 11.04 -8.55 -5.21
CA GLN A 202 11.76 -8.66 -6.46
C GLN A 202 11.01 -7.98 -7.61
N ALA A 203 9.72 -8.26 -7.75
CA ALA A 203 8.88 -7.62 -8.78
C ALA A 203 8.70 -6.12 -8.53
N ALA A 204 8.43 -5.70 -7.28
CA ALA A 204 8.20 -4.31 -6.92
C ALA A 204 9.45 -3.42 -7.05
N ASN A 205 10.66 -3.99 -6.96
CA ASN A 205 11.93 -3.28 -7.16
C ASN A 205 12.39 -3.24 -8.62
N THR A 206 11.63 -3.83 -9.54
CA THR A 206 12.03 -3.91 -10.95
C THR A 206 11.67 -2.62 -11.69
N LEU A 207 12.67 -1.93 -12.22
CA LEU A 207 12.48 -0.70 -12.99
C LEU A 207 11.90 -0.99 -14.37
N THR A 208 12.40 -2.04 -15.02
CA THR A 208 11.98 -2.43 -16.37
C THR A 208 11.85 -3.95 -16.45
N TYR A 209 10.75 -4.44 -17.00
CA TYR A 209 10.52 -5.86 -17.20
C TYR A 209 10.13 -6.14 -18.65
N THR A 210 10.74 -7.17 -19.25
CA THR A 210 10.43 -7.61 -20.62
C THR A 210 9.60 -8.88 -20.57
N LEU A 211 8.36 -8.78 -21.02
CA LEU A 211 7.45 -9.90 -21.22
C LEU A 211 7.86 -10.66 -22.49
N PRO A 212 7.94 -11.97 -22.46
CA PRO A 212 8.24 -12.77 -23.65
C PRO A 212 7.11 -12.68 -24.68
N ALA A 213 7.42 -13.09 -25.90
CA ALA A 213 6.41 -13.32 -26.94
C ALA A 213 5.40 -14.38 -26.48
N THR A 214 4.15 -14.25 -26.92
CA THR A 214 3.05 -15.17 -26.58
C THR A 214 2.34 -15.67 -27.84
N ASN A 215 1.35 -16.51 -27.67
CA ASN A 215 0.52 -16.99 -28.79
C ASN A 215 -0.21 -15.85 -29.55
N LEU A 216 -0.44 -14.69 -28.92
CA LEU A 216 -1.15 -13.54 -29.52
C LEU A 216 -0.27 -12.29 -29.69
N HIS A 217 0.92 -12.25 -29.11
CA HIS A 217 1.93 -11.22 -29.31
C HIS A 217 3.23 -11.84 -29.78
N GLN A 218 3.56 -11.61 -31.06
CA GLN A 218 4.75 -12.20 -31.70
C GLN A 218 6.08 -11.62 -31.20
N ASN A 219 6.04 -10.41 -30.65
CA ASN A 219 7.21 -9.70 -30.13
C ASN A 219 7.14 -9.58 -28.62
N GLU A 220 8.32 -9.47 -28.02
CA GLU A 220 8.46 -9.08 -26.61
C GLU A 220 7.86 -7.72 -26.35
N ARG A 221 7.38 -7.49 -25.12
CA ARG A 221 6.81 -6.22 -24.65
C ARG A 221 7.58 -5.76 -23.41
N THR A 222 8.12 -4.56 -23.44
CA THR A 222 8.80 -3.98 -22.29
C THR A 222 7.86 -3.06 -21.53
N ILE A 223 7.74 -3.26 -20.22
CA ILE A 223 7.01 -2.41 -19.29
C ILE A 223 8.00 -1.71 -18.35
N LYS A 224 7.66 -0.48 -17.94
CA LYS A 224 8.45 0.32 -17.01
C LYS A 224 7.69 0.55 -15.71
N SER A 225 8.44 0.68 -14.63
CA SER A 225 7.91 0.98 -13.31
C SER A 225 7.24 2.33 -13.27
N THR A 226 6.08 2.38 -12.59
CA THR A 226 5.42 3.63 -12.22
C THR A 226 6.06 4.33 -11.02
N ASN A 227 6.97 3.64 -10.32
CA ASN A 227 7.73 4.19 -9.20
C ASN A 227 9.01 4.86 -9.71
N LEU A 228 8.97 6.18 -9.88
CA LEU A 228 10.12 6.94 -10.38
C LEU A 228 11.30 6.98 -9.41
N MET A 229 11.11 6.73 -8.11
CA MET A 229 12.24 6.68 -7.16
C MET A 229 13.18 5.49 -7.38
N LEU A 230 12.78 4.51 -8.19
CA LEU A 230 13.66 3.42 -8.62
C LEU A 230 14.57 3.80 -9.79
N ASP A 231 14.28 4.89 -10.51
CA ASP A 231 15.05 5.32 -11.67
C ASP A 231 16.25 6.17 -11.21
N PRO A 232 17.50 5.73 -11.43
CA PRO A 232 18.69 6.48 -11.03
C PRO A 232 18.82 7.86 -11.68
N GLU A 233 18.15 8.10 -12.81
CA GLU A 233 18.14 9.39 -13.49
C GLU A 233 17.09 10.37 -12.93
N TYR A 234 16.23 9.91 -12.03
CA TYR A 234 15.18 10.74 -11.46
C TYR A 234 15.69 11.59 -10.29
N ALA A 235 15.32 12.85 -10.23
CA ALA A 235 15.82 13.83 -9.25
C ALA A 235 15.63 13.41 -7.77
N TYR A 236 14.58 12.64 -7.49
CA TYR A 236 14.28 12.15 -6.14
C TYR A 236 14.61 10.67 -5.94
N HIS A 237 15.41 10.09 -6.82
CA HIS A 237 15.96 8.74 -6.62
C HIS A 237 16.75 8.66 -5.31
N ARG A 238 16.65 7.51 -4.64
CA ARG A 238 17.44 7.18 -3.46
C ARG A 238 17.80 5.69 -3.51
N ASP A 239 19.09 5.38 -3.41
CA ASP A 239 19.60 4.00 -3.46
C ASP A 239 19.03 3.09 -2.36
N TYR A 240 18.57 3.68 -1.25
CA TYR A 240 17.97 2.97 -0.14
C TYR A 240 16.48 2.66 -0.34
N VAL A 241 15.81 3.19 -1.36
CA VAL A 241 14.38 2.94 -1.63
C VAL A 241 14.18 1.50 -2.09
N ARG A 242 13.17 0.87 -1.52
CA ARG A 242 12.76 -0.50 -1.83
C ARG A 242 11.30 -0.48 -2.25
N GLY A 243 11.08 -0.52 -3.53
CA GLY A 243 9.80 -0.75 -4.21
C GLY A 243 8.60 -0.11 -3.59
N MET A 244 7.60 -0.61 -3.70
CA MET A 244 6.26 -1.06 -3.37
C MET A 244 5.27 -0.65 -4.47
N LYS A 245 4.46 0.37 -4.26
CA LYS A 245 3.36 0.65 -5.19
C LYS A 245 2.97 2.12 -5.22
N THR A 246 2.67 2.59 -6.43
CA THR A 246 2.06 3.91 -6.70
C THR A 246 0.57 3.76 -6.97
N GLY A 247 -0.18 4.82 -6.75
CA GLY A 247 -1.59 4.93 -7.08
C GLY A 247 -1.96 6.33 -7.54
N PHE A 248 -2.91 6.41 -8.48
CA PHE A 248 -3.48 7.68 -8.89
C PHE A 248 -4.89 7.48 -9.48
N THR A 249 -5.83 8.25 -8.99
CA THR A 249 -7.09 8.62 -9.65
C THR A 249 -7.36 10.09 -9.33
N THR A 250 -8.31 10.69 -10.04
CA THR A 250 -8.67 12.09 -9.77
C THR A 250 -9.18 12.31 -8.34
N LEU A 251 -9.89 11.33 -7.78
CA LEU A 251 -10.44 11.42 -6.41
C LEU A 251 -9.40 11.06 -5.34
N ALA A 252 -8.54 10.08 -5.60
CA ALA A 252 -7.52 9.64 -4.64
C ALA A 252 -6.34 10.63 -4.54
N GLY A 253 -6.09 11.41 -5.58
CA GLY A 253 -4.81 12.11 -5.74
C GLY A 253 -3.66 11.14 -5.97
N ARG A 254 -2.43 11.58 -5.75
CA ARG A 254 -1.25 10.71 -5.79
C ARG A 254 -1.11 9.96 -4.48
N CYS A 255 -0.95 8.66 -4.58
CA CYS A 255 -0.74 7.75 -3.47
C CYS A 255 0.55 6.97 -3.68
N PHE A 256 1.32 6.77 -2.63
CA PHE A 256 2.56 6.02 -2.70
C PHE A 256 2.82 5.26 -1.40
N VAL A 257 3.27 4.03 -1.55
CA VAL A 257 3.80 3.20 -0.47
C VAL A 257 5.20 2.78 -0.86
N THR A 258 6.15 2.94 0.04
CA THR A 258 7.53 2.50 -0.16
C THR A 258 8.15 2.04 1.15
N PHE A 259 9.15 1.17 1.05
CA PHE A 259 10.12 0.94 2.13
C PHE A 259 11.46 1.58 1.77
N ALA A 260 12.24 1.85 2.77
CA ALA A 260 13.59 2.36 2.65
C ALA A 260 14.49 1.59 3.62
N GLN A 261 15.59 1.06 3.11
CA GLN A 261 16.50 0.25 3.89
C GLN A 261 17.95 0.74 3.71
N GLN A 262 18.54 1.12 4.84
CA GLN A 262 19.97 1.49 4.89
C GLN A 262 20.56 0.95 6.19
N ASP A 263 21.74 0.33 6.10
CA ASP A 263 22.41 -0.34 7.21
C ASP A 263 21.46 -1.36 7.89
N SER A 264 21.21 -1.21 9.19
CA SER A 264 20.33 -2.08 9.99
C SER A 264 18.92 -1.52 10.17
N HIS A 265 18.57 -0.41 9.50
CA HIS A 265 17.29 0.26 9.69
C HIS A 265 16.40 0.11 8.45
N THR A 266 15.14 -0.24 8.70
CA THR A 266 14.11 -0.31 7.65
C THR A 266 12.92 0.56 8.04
N TYR A 267 12.59 1.52 7.19
CA TYR A 267 11.42 2.39 7.37
C TYR A 267 10.37 2.10 6.30
N GLY A 268 9.10 2.09 6.70
CA GLY A 268 7.96 2.07 5.80
C GLY A 268 7.30 3.44 5.75
N LEU A 269 6.95 3.91 4.57
CA LEU A 269 6.30 5.19 4.35
C LEU A 269 5.05 5.01 3.49
N VAL A 270 3.93 5.55 3.95
CA VAL A 270 2.67 5.65 3.21
C VAL A 270 2.29 7.11 3.09
N VAL A 271 2.06 7.58 1.86
CA VAL A 271 1.54 8.92 1.55
C VAL A 271 0.29 8.78 0.69
N LEU A 272 -0.82 9.41 1.12
CA LEU A 272 -2.10 9.39 0.41
C LEU A 272 -2.61 10.81 0.17
N GLY A 273 -3.13 11.06 -1.02
CA GLY A 273 -3.78 12.32 -1.35
C GLY A 273 -2.83 13.46 -1.70
N SER A 274 -1.58 13.16 -2.06
CA SER A 274 -0.61 14.15 -2.55
C SER A 274 -0.85 14.53 -4.02
N ASP A 275 -0.02 15.39 -4.57
CA ASP A 275 -0.07 15.81 -5.97
C ASP A 275 1.13 15.30 -6.79
N MET A 276 1.06 15.52 -8.10
CA MET A 276 2.04 15.04 -9.06
C MET A 276 3.45 15.62 -8.82
N ASN A 277 3.54 16.87 -8.36
CA ASN A 277 4.81 17.60 -8.30
C ASN A 277 5.54 17.35 -6.97
N ASN A 278 4.81 16.93 -5.95
CA ASN A 278 5.31 16.89 -4.59
C ASN A 278 5.56 15.49 -4.05
N ILE A 279 4.75 14.47 -4.42
CA ILE A 279 4.78 13.16 -3.77
C ILE A 279 6.17 12.53 -3.63
N TYR A 280 7.00 12.57 -4.68
CA TYR A 280 8.33 11.96 -4.63
C TYR A 280 9.35 12.83 -3.89
N ARG A 281 9.22 14.17 -3.96
CA ARG A 281 10.02 15.10 -3.15
C ARG A 281 9.76 14.87 -1.67
N GLU A 282 8.50 14.84 -1.27
CA GLU A 282 8.06 14.62 0.11
C GLU A 282 8.56 13.27 0.64
N CYS A 283 8.38 12.21 -0.13
CA CYS A 283 8.86 10.90 0.26
C CYS A 283 10.38 10.88 0.45
N ALA A 284 11.15 11.50 -0.46
CA ALA A 284 12.59 11.57 -0.34
C ALA A 284 13.02 12.35 0.92
N GLU A 285 12.45 13.54 1.14
CA GLU A 285 12.77 14.39 2.29
C GLU A 285 12.39 13.75 3.63
N ILE A 286 11.22 13.08 3.71
CA ILE A 286 10.81 12.35 4.92
C ILE A 286 11.75 11.19 5.22
N LEU A 287 12.17 10.43 4.21
CA LEU A 287 13.06 9.29 4.38
C LEU A 287 14.49 9.74 4.70
N ASP A 288 15.01 10.79 4.03
CA ASP A 288 16.32 11.41 4.35
C ASP A 288 16.33 11.87 5.82
N TRP A 289 15.24 12.52 6.27
CA TRP A 289 15.10 12.91 7.66
C TRP A 289 15.07 11.71 8.62
N ALA A 290 14.35 10.65 8.29
CA ALA A 290 14.28 9.47 9.13
C ALA A 290 15.66 8.86 9.37
N PHE A 291 16.45 8.65 8.31
CA PHE A 291 17.81 8.11 8.42
C PHE A 291 18.81 9.05 9.11
N SER A 292 18.57 10.37 9.08
CA SER A 292 19.42 11.33 9.77
C SER A 292 19.09 11.51 11.26
N SER A 293 17.89 11.10 11.68
CA SER A 293 17.36 11.38 13.02
C SER A 293 17.32 10.15 13.93
N PHE A 294 17.33 8.96 13.39
CA PHE A 294 17.19 7.69 14.11
C PHE A 294 18.21 6.67 13.63
#